data_f9e1c58f4cdbb52c86dcf136e85a5a63
#
_entry.id   f9e1c58f4cdbb52c86dcf136e85a5a63
#
_cell.length_a   1.000
_cell.length_b   1.000
_cell.length_c   1.000
_cell.angle_alpha   90.00
_cell.angle_beta   90.00
_cell.angle_gamma   90.00
#
_symmetry.space_group_name_H-M   'P 1'
#
loop_
_entity.id
_entity.type
_entity.pdbx_description
1 polymer ?
#
loop_
_entity_poly.entity_id
_entity_poly.type
_entity_poly.pdbx_seq_one_letter_code
_entity_poly.pdbx_strand_id
1 'polypeptide(L)'
;MQFSYNLVVLIHVLATIIWLGGMFFIAIVMVPVLRRLEPPQKRIEVLSATATRFRMVSWIAILVILVTGVLNAVNRGVTLQAISTGEFFSSYFGKILTSKLILVLAMLVLSAIHDFILGPRLIELLSSSGTDSFQKLQKNRRYVSWLARINALFGILVVACAVMLS
;
A
#
# COMPACT_ATOMS: atom_id res chain seq x y z
N MET A 1 -8.18 27.29 13.60
CA MET A 1 -7.24 26.14 13.77
C MET A 1 -7.95 24.78 13.69
N GLN A 2 -9.09 24.56 14.37
CA GLN A 2 -9.80 23.25 14.34
C GLN A 2 -10.27 22.82 12.93
N PHE A 3 -10.77 23.74 12.12
CA PHE A 3 -11.23 23.45 10.76
C PHE A 3 -10.12 22.93 9.85
N SER A 4 -8.94 23.59 9.92
CA SER A 4 -7.76 23.15 9.12
C SER A 4 -7.26 21.78 9.51
N TYR A 5 -7.28 21.46 10.82
CA TYR A 5 -6.93 20.12 11.31
C TYR A 5 -7.88 19.03 10.78
N ASN A 6 -9.20 19.26 10.92
CA ASN A 6 -10.20 18.32 10.45
C ASN A 6 -10.11 18.05 8.94
N LEU A 7 -9.78 19.09 8.15
CA LEU A 7 -9.57 18.96 6.71
C LEU A 7 -8.36 18.08 6.40
N VAL A 8 -7.24 18.27 7.11
CA VAL A 8 -6.03 17.45 6.94
C VAL A 8 -6.32 15.99 7.29
N VAL A 9 -7.05 15.72 8.38
CA VAL A 9 -7.47 14.37 8.76
C VAL A 9 -8.37 13.75 7.69
N LEU A 10 -9.35 14.50 7.18
CA LEU A 10 -10.24 14.04 6.12
C LEU A 10 -9.48 13.65 4.86
N ILE A 11 -8.56 14.50 4.39
CA ILE A 11 -7.73 14.21 3.22
C ILE A 11 -6.87 12.96 3.46
N HIS A 12 -6.28 12.81 4.65
CA HIS A 12 -5.50 11.63 5.03
C HIS A 12 -6.32 10.33 4.95
N VAL A 13 -7.53 10.37 5.50
CA VAL A 13 -8.45 9.22 5.50
C VAL A 13 -8.90 8.88 4.08
N LEU A 14 -9.29 9.88 3.27
CA LEU A 14 -9.70 9.65 1.88
C LEU A 14 -8.57 9.06 1.03
N ALA A 15 -7.35 9.57 1.17
CA ALA A 15 -6.18 9.02 0.48
C ALA A 15 -5.91 7.57 0.92
N THR A 16 -6.06 7.26 2.21
CA THR A 16 -5.92 5.90 2.74
C THR A 16 -6.99 4.96 2.18
N ILE A 17 -8.25 5.40 2.07
CA ILE A 17 -9.34 4.63 1.48
C ILE A 17 -9.04 4.33 0.00
N ILE A 18 -8.59 5.32 -0.78
CA ILE A 18 -8.24 5.14 -2.18
C ILE A 18 -7.12 4.10 -2.33
N TRP A 19 -6.06 4.22 -1.54
CA TRP A 19 -4.91 3.32 -1.64
C TRP A 19 -5.25 1.90 -1.17
N LEU A 20 -5.71 1.76 0.06
CA LEU A 20 -5.99 0.46 0.68
C LEU A 20 -7.22 -0.21 0.04
N GLY A 21 -8.29 0.55 -0.17
CA GLY A 21 -9.52 0.07 -0.82
C GLY A 21 -9.26 -0.37 -2.26
N GLY A 22 -8.43 0.36 -3.01
CA GLY A 22 -8.02 -0.02 -4.36
C GLY A 22 -7.24 -1.34 -4.40
N MET A 23 -6.32 -1.57 -3.46
CA MET A 23 -5.63 -2.86 -3.33
C MET A 23 -6.61 -4.01 -3.05
N PHE A 24 -7.55 -3.84 -2.13
CA PHE A 24 -8.57 -4.86 -1.84
C PHE A 24 -9.50 -5.08 -3.02
N PHE A 25 -9.93 -4.04 -3.71
CA PHE A 25 -10.75 -4.14 -4.92
C PHE A 25 -10.06 -4.98 -6.00
N ILE A 26 -8.80 -4.69 -6.28
CA ILE A 26 -8.03 -5.46 -7.27
C ILE A 26 -7.92 -6.93 -6.84
N ALA A 27 -7.57 -7.20 -5.58
CA ALA A 27 -7.34 -8.56 -5.09
C ALA A 27 -8.61 -9.41 -5.02
N ILE A 28 -9.72 -8.83 -4.56
CA ILE A 28 -10.95 -9.55 -4.24
C ILE A 28 -11.91 -9.59 -5.44
N VAL A 29 -11.95 -8.53 -6.23
CA VAL A 29 -12.92 -8.40 -7.34
C VAL A 29 -12.23 -8.59 -8.68
N MET A 30 -11.24 -7.76 -8.98
CA MET A 30 -10.68 -7.68 -10.32
C MET A 30 -9.90 -8.93 -10.71
N VAL A 31 -9.01 -9.44 -9.85
CA VAL A 31 -8.20 -10.64 -10.16
C VAL A 31 -9.08 -11.87 -10.40
N PRO A 32 -10.12 -12.19 -9.60
CA PRO A 32 -11.05 -13.27 -9.89
C PRO A 32 -11.81 -13.10 -11.21
N VAL A 33 -12.28 -11.87 -11.51
CA VAL A 33 -12.99 -11.60 -12.79
C VAL A 33 -12.06 -11.79 -13.97
N LEU A 34 -10.83 -11.27 -13.90
CA LEU A 34 -9.85 -11.44 -14.99
C LEU A 34 -9.49 -12.91 -15.27
N ARG A 35 -9.53 -13.78 -14.25
CA ARG A 35 -9.27 -15.21 -14.45
C ARG A 35 -10.29 -15.89 -15.38
N ARG A 36 -11.49 -15.32 -15.49
CA ARG A 36 -12.58 -15.85 -16.34
C ARG A 36 -12.63 -15.17 -17.72
N LEU A 37 -11.80 -14.15 -17.94
CA LEU A 37 -11.79 -13.39 -19.18
C LEU A 37 -11.08 -14.18 -20.30
N GLU A 38 -11.71 -14.33 -21.44
CA GLU A 38 -11.18 -14.93 -22.65
C GLU A 38 -11.14 -13.90 -23.80
N PRO A 39 -10.19 -13.96 -24.70
CA PRO A 39 -9.01 -14.84 -24.74
C PRO A 39 -7.92 -14.41 -23.72
N PRO A 40 -6.92 -15.26 -23.42
CA PRO A 40 -5.85 -14.95 -22.44
C PRO A 40 -5.09 -13.66 -22.70
N GLN A 41 -4.92 -13.26 -23.95
CA GLN A 41 -4.27 -12.01 -24.36
C GLN A 41 -5.01 -10.79 -23.81
N LYS A 42 -6.33 -10.79 -23.89
CA LYS A 42 -7.19 -9.73 -23.37
C LYS A 42 -7.08 -9.60 -21.85
N ARG A 43 -6.90 -10.71 -21.15
CA ARG A 43 -6.63 -10.75 -19.70
C ARG A 43 -5.33 -10.02 -19.35
N ILE A 44 -4.26 -10.29 -20.11
CA ILE A 44 -2.95 -9.66 -19.89
C ILE A 44 -3.03 -8.16 -20.17
N GLU A 45 -3.69 -7.77 -21.25
CA GLU A 45 -3.89 -6.37 -21.62
C GLU A 45 -4.61 -5.58 -20.52
N VAL A 46 -5.77 -6.07 -20.06
CA VAL A 46 -6.56 -5.43 -18.99
C VAL A 46 -5.77 -5.38 -17.69
N LEU A 47 -5.09 -6.49 -17.32
CA LEU A 47 -4.27 -6.53 -16.12
C LEU A 47 -3.14 -5.50 -16.16
N SER A 48 -2.42 -5.42 -17.27
CA SER A 48 -1.31 -4.49 -17.48
C SER A 48 -1.78 -3.03 -17.42
N ALA A 49 -2.85 -2.70 -18.15
CA ALA A 49 -3.42 -1.36 -18.18
C ALA A 49 -3.88 -0.91 -16.77
N THR A 50 -4.57 -1.80 -16.05
CA THR A 50 -5.03 -1.50 -14.69
C THR A 50 -3.88 -1.37 -13.70
N ALA A 51 -2.92 -2.29 -13.74
CA ALA A 51 -1.75 -2.24 -12.86
C ALA A 51 -0.96 -0.94 -13.03
N THR A 52 -0.79 -0.48 -14.27
CA THR A 52 -0.09 0.78 -14.56
C THR A 52 -0.84 2.00 -14.02
N ARG A 53 -2.16 2.07 -14.26
CA ARG A 53 -2.98 3.18 -13.76
C ARG A 53 -3.08 3.18 -12.25
N PHE A 54 -3.30 2.01 -11.64
CA PHE A 54 -3.41 1.89 -10.20
C PHE A 54 -2.09 2.22 -9.50
N ARG A 55 -0.94 1.84 -10.07
CA ARG A 55 0.38 2.23 -9.54
C ARG A 55 0.51 3.75 -9.45
N MET A 56 0.15 4.50 -10.50
CA MET A 56 0.21 5.96 -10.47
C MET A 56 -0.70 6.56 -9.38
N VAL A 57 -1.97 6.12 -9.33
CA VAL A 57 -2.93 6.58 -8.31
C VAL A 57 -2.44 6.23 -6.90
N SER A 58 -1.91 5.02 -6.69
CA SER A 58 -1.38 4.56 -5.41
C SER A 58 -0.23 5.43 -4.91
N TRP A 59 0.75 5.73 -5.76
CA TRP A 59 1.91 6.54 -5.34
C TRP A 59 1.53 7.99 -5.06
N ILE A 60 0.56 8.57 -5.79
CA ILE A 60 -0.02 9.88 -5.46
C ILE A 60 -0.73 9.81 -4.10
N ALA A 61 -1.56 8.80 -3.87
CA ALA A 61 -2.24 8.63 -2.58
C ALA A 61 -1.25 8.45 -1.42
N ILE A 62 -0.19 7.65 -1.60
CA ILE A 62 0.88 7.47 -0.62
C ILE A 62 1.56 8.81 -0.29
N LEU A 63 1.89 9.63 -1.28
CA LEU A 63 2.47 10.95 -1.06
C LEU A 63 1.54 11.82 -0.20
N VAL A 64 0.26 11.85 -0.53
CA VAL A 64 -0.75 12.59 0.26
C VAL A 64 -0.84 12.05 1.68
N ILE A 65 -0.84 10.72 1.87
CA ILE A 65 -0.86 10.08 3.20
C ILE A 65 0.37 10.49 4.02
N LEU A 66 1.56 10.49 3.43
CA LEU A 66 2.79 10.87 4.12
C LEU A 66 2.77 12.34 4.55
N VAL A 67 2.44 13.24 3.63
CA VAL A 67 2.37 14.69 3.92
C VAL A 67 1.33 14.98 5.02
N THR A 68 0.11 14.48 4.84
CA THR A 68 -0.96 14.70 5.82
C THR A 68 -0.70 13.98 7.14
N GLY A 69 0.00 12.85 7.12
CA GLY A 69 0.43 12.12 8.32
C GLY A 69 1.40 12.92 9.17
N VAL A 70 2.40 13.57 8.55
CA VAL A 70 3.33 14.47 9.23
C VAL A 70 2.58 15.66 9.80
N LEU A 71 1.71 16.31 9.02
CA LEU A 71 0.90 17.45 9.50
C LEU A 71 0.02 17.05 10.69
N ASN A 72 -0.60 15.87 10.66
CA ASN A 72 -1.39 15.36 11.79
C ASN A 72 -0.53 15.11 13.04
N ALA A 73 0.70 14.60 12.90
CA ALA A 73 1.61 14.38 14.02
C ALA A 73 2.03 15.71 14.66
N VAL A 74 2.40 16.70 13.85
CA VAL A 74 2.75 18.06 14.32
C VAL A 74 1.57 18.72 15.02
N ASN A 75 0.36 18.63 14.45
CA ASN A 75 -0.84 19.20 15.06
C ASN A 75 -1.22 18.53 16.40
N ARG A 76 -0.77 17.29 16.63
CA ARG A 76 -0.92 16.57 17.92
C ARG A 76 0.23 16.82 18.90
N GLY A 77 1.09 17.79 18.63
CA GLY A 77 2.17 18.22 19.53
C GLY A 77 3.45 17.38 19.44
N VAL A 78 3.62 16.58 18.40
CA VAL A 78 4.90 15.89 18.16
C VAL A 78 5.94 16.94 17.76
N THR A 79 6.96 17.13 18.60
CA THR A 79 8.05 18.07 18.37
C THR A 79 9.37 17.35 18.12
N LEU A 80 10.28 17.99 17.39
CA LEU A 80 11.62 17.46 17.17
C LEU A 80 12.39 17.29 18.50
N GLN A 81 12.14 18.17 19.46
CA GLN A 81 12.74 18.09 20.79
C GLN A 81 12.31 16.81 21.52
N ALA A 82 11.00 16.53 21.58
CA ALA A 82 10.48 15.31 22.22
C ALA A 82 11.03 14.02 21.58
N ILE A 83 11.25 14.04 20.24
CA ILE A 83 11.88 12.92 19.54
C ILE A 83 13.35 12.80 19.90
N SER A 84 14.10 13.91 19.97
CA SER A 84 15.55 13.91 20.24
C SER A 84 15.88 13.53 21.68
N THR A 85 15.04 13.89 22.65
CA THR A 85 15.23 13.53 24.09
C THR A 85 14.78 12.10 24.40
N GLY A 86 14.08 11.44 23.49
CA GLY A 86 13.55 10.08 23.68
C GLY A 86 12.24 10.02 24.49
N GLU A 87 11.76 11.12 25.06
CA GLU A 87 10.51 11.18 25.81
C GLU A 87 9.30 10.73 24.99
N PHE A 88 9.30 11.07 23.70
CA PHE A 88 8.28 10.66 22.76
C PHE A 88 8.10 9.12 22.75
N PHE A 89 9.20 8.35 22.68
CA PHE A 89 9.16 6.89 22.59
C PHE A 89 8.74 6.20 23.89
N SER A 90 8.81 6.93 25.01
CA SER A 90 8.37 6.42 26.33
C SER A 90 6.87 6.53 26.49
N SER A 91 6.20 7.47 25.82
CA SER A 91 4.76 7.71 25.90
C SER A 91 3.96 6.61 25.20
N TYR A 92 2.73 6.35 25.66
CA TYR A 92 1.81 5.43 25.00
C TYR A 92 1.54 5.83 23.55
N PHE A 93 1.24 7.11 23.31
CA PHE A 93 1.01 7.67 21.99
C PHE A 93 2.24 7.49 21.07
N GLY A 94 3.45 7.78 21.57
CA GLY A 94 4.68 7.65 20.81
C GLY A 94 5.00 6.22 20.44
N LYS A 95 4.74 5.24 21.31
CA LYS A 95 4.91 3.80 21.01
C LYS A 95 3.99 3.36 19.88
N ILE A 96 2.69 3.70 19.94
CA ILE A 96 1.74 3.33 18.88
C ILE A 96 2.08 4.03 17.57
N LEU A 97 2.40 5.33 17.61
CA LEU A 97 2.77 6.07 16.40
C LEU A 97 4.04 5.50 15.77
N THR A 98 5.05 5.16 16.56
CA THR A 98 6.28 4.51 16.07
C THR A 98 5.98 3.16 15.43
N SER A 99 5.17 2.32 16.07
CA SER A 99 4.75 1.03 15.50
C SER A 99 4.02 1.22 14.18
N LYS A 100 3.11 2.20 14.10
CA LYS A 100 2.41 2.56 12.86
C LYS A 100 3.38 2.99 11.76
N LEU A 101 4.38 3.82 12.08
CA LEU A 101 5.37 4.29 11.10
C LEU A 101 6.24 3.14 10.57
N ILE A 102 6.66 2.21 11.44
CA ILE A 102 7.40 1.00 11.04
C ILE A 102 6.55 0.14 10.08
N LEU A 103 5.28 -0.08 10.40
CA LEU A 103 4.36 -0.83 9.53
C LEU A 103 4.17 -0.12 8.18
N VAL A 104 3.98 1.20 8.18
CA VAL A 104 3.85 1.98 6.94
C VAL A 104 5.13 1.88 6.11
N LEU A 105 6.31 2.00 6.72
CA LEU A 105 7.58 1.85 6.02
C LEU A 105 7.71 0.45 5.38
N ALA A 106 7.39 -0.60 6.13
CA ALA A 106 7.38 -1.98 5.61
C ALA A 106 6.41 -2.12 4.43
N MET A 107 5.20 -1.55 4.53
CA MET A 107 4.22 -1.54 3.43
C MET A 107 4.76 -0.81 2.19
N LEU A 108 5.42 0.33 2.35
CA LEU A 108 6.01 1.08 1.24
C LEU A 108 7.10 0.28 0.53
N VAL A 109 7.98 -0.38 1.28
CA VAL A 109 9.03 -1.24 0.72
C VAL A 109 8.40 -2.42 -0.05
N LEU A 110 7.41 -3.09 0.53
CA LEU A 110 6.70 -4.19 -0.12
C LEU A 110 5.96 -3.73 -1.38
N SER A 111 5.31 -2.56 -1.33
CA SER A 111 4.63 -1.96 -2.50
C SER A 111 5.63 -1.61 -3.59
N ALA A 112 6.79 -1.04 -3.26
CA ALA A 112 7.82 -0.72 -4.23
C ALA A 112 8.38 -2.00 -4.90
N ILE A 113 8.67 -3.04 -4.14
CA ILE A 113 9.11 -4.33 -4.68
C ILE A 113 8.04 -4.92 -5.60
N HIS A 114 6.77 -4.90 -5.16
CA HIS A 114 5.66 -5.39 -5.96
C HIS A 114 5.51 -4.62 -7.27
N ASP A 115 5.51 -3.30 -7.22
CA ASP A 115 5.17 -2.44 -8.34
C ASP A 115 6.31 -2.28 -9.37
N PHE A 116 7.56 -2.28 -8.92
CA PHE A 116 8.70 -2.01 -9.78
C PHE A 116 9.53 -3.25 -10.16
N ILE A 117 9.41 -4.34 -9.39
CA ILE A 117 10.20 -5.54 -9.65
C ILE A 117 9.30 -6.71 -10.07
N LEU A 118 8.35 -7.09 -9.22
CA LEU A 118 7.59 -8.32 -9.44
C LEU A 118 6.45 -8.17 -10.45
N GLY A 119 5.77 -7.04 -10.45
CA GLY A 119 4.66 -6.76 -11.38
C GLY A 119 5.11 -6.78 -12.85
N PRO A 120 6.12 -5.98 -13.25
CA PRO A 120 6.65 -5.99 -14.61
C PRO A 120 7.15 -7.37 -15.04
N ARG A 121 7.90 -8.07 -14.16
CA ARG A 121 8.37 -9.43 -14.43
C ARG A 121 7.22 -10.42 -14.67
N LEU A 122 6.12 -10.29 -13.92
CA LEU A 122 4.96 -11.15 -14.11
C LEU A 122 4.31 -10.93 -15.48
N ILE A 123 4.17 -9.67 -15.91
CA ILE A 123 3.60 -9.32 -17.22
C ILE A 123 4.51 -9.84 -18.34
N GLU A 124 5.82 -9.68 -18.23
CA GLU A 124 6.80 -10.19 -19.19
C GLU A 124 6.72 -11.72 -19.32
N LEU A 125 6.68 -12.45 -18.20
CA LEU A 125 6.54 -13.91 -18.20
C LEU A 125 5.19 -14.40 -18.76
N LEU A 126 4.12 -13.62 -18.60
CA LEU A 126 2.81 -13.93 -19.17
C LEU A 126 2.76 -13.73 -20.69
N SER A 127 3.58 -12.82 -21.22
CA SER A 127 3.67 -12.56 -22.67
C SER A 127 4.67 -13.47 -23.40
N SER A 128 5.56 -14.16 -22.69
CA SER A 128 6.56 -15.07 -23.26
C SER A 128 6.02 -16.50 -23.42
N SER A 129 6.22 -17.11 -24.60
CA SER A 129 5.64 -18.41 -24.99
C SER A 129 6.58 -19.63 -24.81
N GLY A 130 7.59 -19.57 -23.93
CA GLY A 130 8.57 -20.65 -23.73
C GLY A 130 8.21 -21.65 -22.63
N THR A 131 8.58 -22.94 -22.80
CA THR A 131 8.35 -24.02 -21.80
C THR A 131 9.04 -23.79 -20.47
N ASP A 132 10.24 -23.21 -20.46
CA ASP A 132 10.97 -22.79 -19.25
C ASP A 132 10.26 -21.63 -18.48
N SER A 133 9.39 -20.92 -19.16
CA SER A 133 8.62 -19.82 -18.59
C SER A 133 7.55 -20.29 -17.61
N PHE A 134 7.04 -21.51 -17.72
CA PHE A 134 5.91 -21.98 -16.90
C PHE A 134 6.27 -22.14 -15.41
N GLN A 135 7.42 -22.75 -15.09
CA GLN A 135 7.87 -22.88 -13.69
C GLN A 135 8.22 -21.53 -13.08
N LYS A 136 8.92 -20.67 -13.84
CA LYS A 136 9.25 -19.29 -13.44
C LYS A 136 7.98 -18.47 -13.21
N LEU A 137 6.98 -18.63 -14.07
CA LEU A 137 5.67 -17.99 -13.96
C LEU A 137 4.93 -18.41 -12.70
N GLN A 138 4.85 -19.72 -12.40
CA GLN A 138 4.19 -20.21 -11.18
C GLN A 138 4.87 -19.68 -9.91
N LYS A 139 6.21 -19.72 -9.87
CA LYS A 139 6.99 -19.21 -8.75
C LYS A 139 6.75 -17.72 -8.55
N ASN A 140 6.81 -16.93 -9.61
CA ASN A 140 6.60 -15.47 -9.54
C ASN A 140 5.19 -15.11 -9.11
N ARG A 141 4.15 -15.79 -9.64
CA ARG A 141 2.74 -15.62 -9.22
C ARG A 141 2.55 -15.91 -7.72
N ARG A 142 3.25 -16.93 -7.19
CA ARG A 142 3.19 -17.26 -5.76
C ARG A 142 3.79 -16.13 -4.92
N TYR A 143 4.96 -15.60 -5.30
CA TYR A 143 5.58 -14.47 -4.59
C TYR A 143 4.71 -13.21 -4.63
N VAL A 144 4.22 -12.83 -5.80
CA VAL A 144 3.31 -11.67 -5.95
C VAL A 144 2.08 -11.81 -5.05
N SER A 145 1.47 -13.02 -5.02
CA SER A 145 0.29 -13.27 -4.20
C SER A 145 0.58 -13.22 -2.70
N TRP A 146 1.73 -13.75 -2.24
CA TRP A 146 2.12 -13.69 -0.84
C TRP A 146 2.45 -12.26 -0.41
N LEU A 147 3.19 -11.53 -1.24
CA LEU A 147 3.51 -10.13 -0.97
C LEU A 147 2.24 -9.28 -0.82
N ALA A 148 1.28 -9.45 -1.72
CA ALA A 148 0.00 -8.76 -1.66
C ALA A 148 -0.78 -9.08 -0.36
N ARG A 149 -0.77 -10.35 0.10
CA ARG A 149 -1.42 -10.74 1.36
C ARG A 149 -0.75 -10.12 2.58
N ILE A 150 0.59 -10.15 2.63
CA ILE A 150 1.36 -9.55 3.73
C ILE A 150 1.10 -8.04 3.76
N ASN A 151 1.12 -7.39 2.60
CA ASN A 151 0.86 -5.96 2.50
C ASN A 151 -0.57 -5.60 2.96
N ALA A 152 -1.57 -6.41 2.59
CA ALA A 152 -2.95 -6.25 3.06
C ALA A 152 -3.08 -6.43 4.58
N LEU A 153 -2.38 -7.42 5.16
CA LEU A 153 -2.33 -7.61 6.62
C LEU A 153 -1.73 -6.40 7.32
N PHE A 154 -0.61 -5.88 6.83
CA PHE A 154 -0.01 -4.67 7.39
C PHE A 154 -0.96 -3.47 7.27
N GLY A 155 -1.71 -3.34 6.17
CA GLY A 155 -2.74 -2.32 6.03
C GLY A 155 -3.80 -2.39 7.13
N ILE A 156 -4.29 -3.59 7.45
CA ILE A 156 -5.25 -3.80 8.54
C ILE A 156 -4.63 -3.40 9.89
N LEU A 157 -3.37 -3.78 10.16
CA LEU A 157 -2.66 -3.40 11.38
C LEU A 157 -2.45 -1.89 11.49
N VAL A 158 -2.12 -1.21 10.39
CA VAL A 158 -2.01 0.26 10.35
C VAL A 158 -3.34 0.93 10.68
N VAL A 159 -4.46 0.41 10.17
CA VAL A 159 -5.81 0.91 10.52
C VAL A 159 -6.10 0.66 11.99
N ALA A 160 -5.78 -0.51 12.54
CA ALA A 160 -5.93 -0.81 13.97
C ALA A 160 -5.12 0.17 14.84
N CYS A 161 -3.85 0.43 14.51
CA CYS A 161 -3.05 1.45 15.18
C CYS A 161 -3.67 2.86 15.07
N ALA A 162 -4.29 3.19 13.92
CA ALA A 162 -4.94 4.48 13.76
C ALA A 162 -6.16 4.64 14.68
N VAL A 163 -6.95 3.59 14.83
CA VAL A 163 -8.10 3.56 15.77
C VAL A 163 -7.63 3.68 17.23
N MET A 164 -6.49 3.06 17.60
CA MET A 164 -5.94 3.18 18.95
C MET A 164 -5.36 4.59 19.25
N LEU A 165 -5.13 5.40 18.23
CA LEU A 165 -4.63 6.78 18.34
C LEU A 165 -5.76 7.84 18.29
N SER A 166 -6.99 7.44 17.96
CA SER A 166 -8.17 8.32 17.92
C SER A 166 -8.76 8.46 19.33
#